data_ec1e3bb0fd23f4571e6127685b56a6a1
#
_entry.id   ec1e3bb0fd23f4571e6127685b56a6a1
#
_cell.length_a   1.000
_cell.length_b   1.000
_cell.length_c   1.000
_cell.angle_alpha   90.00
_cell.angle_beta   90.00
_cell.angle_gamma   90.00
#
_symmetry.space_group_name_H-M   'P 1'
#
loop_
_entity.id
_entity.type
_entity.pdbx_description
1 polymer ?
#
loop_
_entity_poly.entity_id
_entity_poly.type
_entity_poly.pdbx_seq_one_letter_code
_entity_poly.pdbx_strand_id
1 'polypeptide(L)'
;MEVMFVLLLYMNNEIKEYMGHWENPTTGEWSVLGMSGCLSMKRTLKRNGWKDTASGNTRFTCEKRTVELKTNNEGNSVVAKVL
;
A
#
# COMPACT_ATOMS: atom_id res chain seq x y z
N MET A 1 -2.24 4.01 17.09
CA MET A 1 -2.85 4.22 15.76
C MET A 1 -2.25 5.44 15.09
N GLU A 2 -2.02 5.35 13.82
CA GLU A 2 -1.44 6.45 13.04
C GLU A 2 -2.27 6.74 11.81
N VAL A 3 -2.20 7.98 11.32
CA VAL A 3 -2.78 8.37 10.04
C VAL A 3 -1.66 8.42 9.03
N MET A 4 -1.79 7.67 7.93
CA MET A 4 -0.76 7.62 6.90
C MET A 4 -1.37 7.31 5.54
N PHE A 5 -0.61 7.59 4.47
CA PHE A 5 -1.01 7.19 3.13
C PHE A 5 -0.77 5.70 2.95
N VAL A 6 -1.77 5.01 2.44
CA VAL A 6 -1.68 3.58 2.14
C VAL A 6 -2.13 3.32 0.72
N LEU A 7 -1.49 2.33 0.10
CA LEU A 7 -1.92 1.80 -1.18
C LEU A 7 -2.90 0.67 -0.88
N LEU A 8 -4.12 0.82 -1.37
CA LEU A 8 -5.19 -0.15 -1.13
C LEU A 8 -5.53 -0.88 -2.42
N LEU A 9 -5.69 -2.19 -2.31
CA LEU A 9 -6.23 -3.00 -3.39
C LEU A 9 -7.67 -3.35 -3.02
N TYR A 10 -8.61 -2.87 -3.83
CA TYR A 10 -10.03 -3.20 -3.71
C TYR A 10 -10.40 -4.28 -4.71
N MET A 11 -11.15 -5.27 -4.25
CA MET A 11 -11.76 -6.28 -5.11
C MET A 11 -13.23 -6.39 -4.71
N ASN A 12 -14.12 -6.16 -5.66
CA ASN A 12 -15.58 -6.17 -5.42
C ASN A 12 -15.99 -5.22 -4.29
N ASN A 13 -15.39 -4.02 -4.27
CA ASN A 13 -15.62 -2.96 -3.28
C ASN A 13 -15.15 -3.30 -1.86
N GLU A 14 -14.34 -4.33 -1.70
CA GLU A 14 -13.72 -4.69 -0.42
C GLU A 14 -12.22 -4.50 -0.48
N ILE A 15 -11.62 -4.04 0.62
CA ILE A 15 -10.16 -3.93 0.75
C ILE A 15 -9.62 -5.34 0.96
N LYS A 16 -8.80 -5.82 0.02
CA LYS A 16 -8.19 -7.16 0.09
C LYS A 16 -6.73 -7.10 0.50
N GLU A 17 -6.01 -6.06 0.09
CA GLU A 17 -4.60 -5.88 0.41
C GLU A 17 -4.35 -4.41 0.70
N TYR A 18 -3.33 -4.15 1.49
CA TYR A 18 -2.92 -2.79 1.81
C TYR A 18 -1.41 -2.75 2.07
N MET A 19 -0.79 -1.62 1.74
CA MET A 19 0.63 -1.40 1.92
C MET A 19 0.87 0.05 2.33
N GLY A 20 1.55 0.26 3.43
CA GLY A 20 1.91 1.60 3.92
C GLY A 20 3.41 1.85 3.94
N HIS A 21 4.21 0.82 3.73
CA HIS A 21 5.68 0.88 3.79
C HIS A 21 6.29 0.13 2.62
N TRP A 22 7.55 0.41 2.35
CA TRP A 22 8.30 -0.32 1.33
C TRP A 22 9.78 -0.37 1.68
N GLU A 23 10.50 -1.30 1.09
CA GLU A 23 11.94 -1.41 1.22
C GLU A 23 12.59 -0.87 -0.04
N ASN A 24 13.55 0.05 0.12
CA ASN A 24 14.30 0.57 -1.02
C ASN A 24 15.24 -0.53 -1.52
N PRO A 25 15.10 -1.00 -2.77
CA PRO A 25 15.91 -2.09 -3.27
C PRO A 25 17.38 -1.75 -3.42
N THR A 26 17.72 -0.45 -3.47
CA THR A 26 19.12 0.00 -3.60
C THR A 26 19.81 0.09 -2.26
N THR A 27 19.14 0.63 -1.24
CA THR A 27 19.73 0.89 0.08
C THR A 27 19.28 -0.09 1.16
N GLY A 28 18.22 -0.84 0.93
CA GLY A 28 17.60 -1.69 1.93
C GLY A 28 16.84 -0.91 3.00
N GLU A 29 16.68 0.39 2.83
CA GLU A 29 16.01 1.22 3.80
C GLU A 29 14.50 1.00 3.81
N TRP A 30 13.95 0.83 5.01
CA TRP A 30 12.51 0.68 5.23
C TRP A 30 11.90 2.04 5.53
N SER A 31 10.87 2.42 4.81
CA SER A 31 10.25 3.73 4.99
C SER A 31 8.76 3.71 4.67
N VAL A 32 8.05 4.75 5.12
CA VAL A 32 6.65 4.94 4.75
C VAL A 32 6.55 5.33 3.28
N LEU A 33 5.46 4.92 2.62
CA LEU A 33 5.24 5.27 1.22
C LEU A 33 5.05 6.77 1.03
N GLY A 34 4.22 7.40 1.86
CA GLY A 34 3.78 8.76 1.62
C GLY A 34 2.95 8.84 0.34
N MET A 35 2.49 10.04 -0.01
CA MET A 35 1.68 10.21 -1.22
C MET A 35 2.49 9.92 -2.50
N SER A 36 3.69 10.48 -2.64
CA SER A 36 4.48 10.28 -3.84
C SER A 36 4.97 8.83 -3.98
N GLY A 37 5.35 8.18 -2.89
CA GLY A 37 5.73 6.78 -2.88
C GLY A 37 4.56 5.87 -3.26
N CYS A 38 3.36 6.18 -2.75
CA CYS A 38 2.16 5.44 -3.08
C CYS A 38 1.82 5.53 -4.58
N LEU A 39 1.89 6.74 -5.14
CA LEU A 39 1.64 6.95 -6.57
C LEU A 39 2.68 6.26 -7.44
N SER A 40 3.95 6.29 -7.03
CA SER A 40 5.03 5.60 -7.75
C SER A 40 4.81 4.08 -7.75
N MET A 41 4.43 3.53 -6.60
CA MET A 41 4.14 2.10 -6.48
C MET A 41 2.95 1.71 -7.35
N LYS A 42 1.92 2.53 -7.37
CA LYS A 42 0.74 2.31 -8.21
C LYS A 42 1.12 2.23 -9.69
N ARG A 43 2.00 3.14 -10.16
CA ARG A 43 2.51 3.11 -11.55
C ARG A 43 3.30 1.85 -11.82
N THR A 44 4.15 1.45 -10.88
CA THR A 44 4.96 0.23 -11.00
C THR A 44 4.07 -1.00 -11.14
N LEU A 45 3.03 -1.10 -10.33
CA LEU A 45 2.09 -2.20 -10.40
C LEU A 45 1.37 -2.25 -11.75
N LYS A 46 0.96 -1.10 -12.27
CA LYS A 46 0.33 -1.02 -13.60
C LYS A 46 1.26 -1.50 -14.70
N ARG A 47 2.55 -1.15 -14.64
CA ARG A 47 3.55 -1.62 -15.62
C ARG A 47 3.73 -3.13 -15.58
N ASN A 48 3.55 -3.73 -14.42
CA ASN A 48 3.70 -5.17 -14.23
C ASN A 48 2.41 -5.94 -14.50
N GLY A 49 1.41 -5.29 -15.08
CA GLY A 49 0.15 -5.94 -15.44
C GLY A 49 -0.95 -5.86 -14.39
N TRP A 50 -0.67 -5.28 -13.24
CA TRP A 50 -1.66 -5.05 -12.19
C TRP A 50 -2.39 -3.75 -12.50
N LYS A 51 -3.53 -3.84 -13.13
CA LYS A 51 -4.31 -2.66 -13.50
C LYS A 51 -5.76 -2.80 -13.13
N ASP A 52 -6.45 -1.67 -13.04
CA ASP A 52 -7.87 -1.65 -12.78
C ASP A 52 -8.60 -2.38 -13.91
N THR A 53 -9.57 -3.19 -13.54
CA THR A 53 -10.37 -3.89 -14.55
C THR A 53 -11.45 -2.97 -15.11
N ALA A 54 -11.87 -3.23 -16.34
CA ALA A 54 -12.93 -2.46 -16.99
C ALA A 54 -14.25 -2.57 -16.24
N SER A 55 -14.48 -3.67 -15.54
CA SER A 55 -15.67 -3.89 -14.72
C SER A 55 -15.63 -3.17 -13.38
N GLY A 56 -14.46 -2.61 -13.01
CA GLY A 56 -14.27 -1.98 -11.71
C GLY A 56 -14.15 -2.95 -10.54
N ASN A 57 -14.03 -4.24 -10.80
CA ASN A 57 -13.93 -5.25 -9.75
C ASN A 57 -12.59 -5.20 -9.01
N THR A 58 -11.55 -4.72 -9.66
CA THR A 58 -10.20 -4.60 -9.08
C THR A 58 -9.69 -3.19 -9.32
N ARG A 59 -9.26 -2.52 -8.26
CA ARG A 59 -8.68 -1.19 -8.39
C ARG A 59 -7.66 -0.94 -7.29
N PHE A 60 -6.67 -0.09 -7.58
CA PHE A 60 -5.70 0.40 -6.61
C PHE A 60 -5.98 1.86 -6.31
N THR A 61 -5.92 2.24 -5.04
CA THR A 61 -6.09 3.63 -4.62
C THR A 61 -5.00 4.01 -3.63
N CYS A 62 -4.63 5.30 -3.60
CA CYS A 62 -3.75 5.88 -2.59
C CYS A 62 -4.62 6.73 -1.69
N GLU A 63 -4.82 6.30 -0.45
CA GLU A 63 -5.70 6.97 0.49
C GLU A 63 -4.99 7.25 1.81
N LYS A 64 -5.32 8.38 2.42
CA LYS A 64 -4.88 8.70 3.77
C LYS A 64 -5.86 8.06 4.74
N ARG A 65 -5.39 7.10 5.53
CA ARG A 65 -6.24 6.30 6.42
C ARG A 65 -5.62 6.19 7.80
N THR A 66 -6.47 5.99 8.80
CA THR A 66 -6.02 5.61 10.13
C THR A 66 -5.71 4.13 10.13
N VAL A 67 -4.55 3.76 10.65
CA VAL A 67 -4.07 2.38 10.61
C VAL A 67 -3.55 1.94 11.97
N GLU A 68 -3.55 0.63 12.19
CA GLU A 68 -2.85 0.00 13.30
C GLU A 68 -1.57 -0.61 12.75
N LEU A 69 -0.47 -0.43 13.46
CA LEU A 69 0.84 -0.94 13.07
C LEU A 69 1.24 -2.13 13.94
N LYS A 70 2.07 -2.99 13.36
CA LYS A 70 2.73 -4.07 14.09
C LYS A 70 4.18 -4.17 13.63
N THR A 71 4.99 -4.89 14.40
CA THR A 71 6.37 -5.18 14.02
C THR A 71 6.41 -6.57 13.39
N ASN A 72 7.01 -6.68 12.20
CA ASN A 72 7.16 -7.96 11.53
C ASN A 72 8.39 -8.72 12.06
N ASN A 73 8.67 -9.90 11.49
CA ASN A 73 9.79 -10.75 11.92
C ASN A 73 11.16 -10.11 11.71
N GLU A 74 11.24 -9.11 10.83
CA GLU A 74 12.48 -8.39 10.53
C GLU A 74 12.67 -7.16 11.42
N GLY A 75 11.73 -6.88 12.32
CA GLY A 75 11.77 -5.72 13.18
C GLY A 75 11.24 -4.45 12.55
N ASN A 76 10.64 -4.52 11.37
CA ASN A 76 10.09 -3.37 10.67
C ASN A 76 8.61 -3.17 11.00
N SER A 77 8.20 -1.90 11.04
CA SER A 77 6.78 -1.56 11.23
C SER A 77 6.02 -1.78 9.94
N VAL A 78 4.90 -2.47 10.03
CA VAL A 78 3.99 -2.71 8.89
C VAL A 78 2.56 -2.42 9.31
N VAL A 79 1.71 -2.12 8.34
CA VAL A 79 0.29 -1.91 8.61
C VAL A 79 -0.36 -3.24 8.93
N ALA A 80 -0.93 -3.35 10.12
CA ALA A 80 -1.64 -4.55 10.55
C ALA A 80 -3.12 -4.49 10.17
N LYS A 81 -3.70 -3.29 10.19
CA LYS A 81 -5.12 -3.10 9.92
C LYS A 81 -5.37 -1.68 9.45
N VAL A 82 -6.28 -1.52 8.49
CA VAL A 82 -6.78 -0.22 8.03
C VAL A 82 -8.16 -0.02 8.64
N LEU A 83 -8.30 1.10 9.34
CA LEU A 83 -9.56 1.43 10.05
C LEU A 83 -10.49 2.31 9.20
#